data_e70da37561e03c55bc42aa067240af50
#
_entry.id   e70da37561e03c55bc42aa067240af50
#
_cell.length_a   1.000
_cell.length_b   1.000
_cell.length_c   1.000
_cell.angle_alpha   90.00
_cell.angle_beta   90.00
_cell.angle_gamma   90.00
#
_symmetry.space_group_name_H-M   'P 1'
#
loop_
_entity.id
_entity.type
_entity.pdbx_description
1 polymer ?
#
loop_
_entity_poly.entity_id
_entity_poly.type
_entity_poly.pdbx_seq_one_letter_code
_entity_poly.pdbx_strand_id
1 'polypeptide(L)'
;MSKYAWMYRLGIRPWERYGTAAAVGIAALIDREERERSRPLGRALDLGCGRGQYTPELERRGWQAVGIDNVPSVVAEAADRDTSGASYVVGDVTDLPAADVGTFDFFLDIGCFQGLDAGQQAAEGAGVTALANPGATLLMLAFGPTRMRSLLEGVSMKAVERAFPLWDLVSVDPAQTRGLGWPMNRSRPQWYRLRRTPPA
;
A
#
# COMPACT_ATOMS: atom_id res chain seq x y z
N MET A 1 14.24 12.58 -10.95
CA MET A 1 13.30 13.02 -9.90
C MET A 1 11.96 12.34 -10.18
N SER A 2 11.42 11.59 -9.21
CA SER A 2 10.16 10.85 -9.42
C SER A 2 8.98 11.81 -9.63
N LYS A 3 7.93 11.37 -10.35
CA LYS A 3 6.66 12.09 -10.53
C LYS A 3 6.07 12.52 -9.18
N TYR A 4 6.15 11.67 -8.17
CA TYR A 4 5.66 11.93 -6.83
C TYR A 4 6.46 13.01 -6.10
N ALA A 5 7.80 13.01 -6.18
CA ALA A 5 8.63 14.08 -5.59
C ALA A 5 8.26 15.46 -6.13
N TRP A 6 7.92 15.57 -7.43
CA TRP A 6 7.43 16.81 -8.03
C TRP A 6 6.04 17.21 -7.49
N MET A 7 5.11 16.23 -7.36
CA MET A 7 3.77 16.47 -6.80
C MET A 7 3.84 16.95 -5.35
N TYR A 8 4.69 16.34 -4.51
CA TYR A 8 4.91 16.76 -3.12
C TYR A 8 5.41 18.21 -3.06
N ARG A 9 6.37 18.60 -3.91
CA ARG A 9 6.89 19.99 -3.98
C ARG A 9 5.82 21.00 -4.33
N LEU A 10 4.82 20.64 -5.13
CA LEU A 10 3.70 21.49 -5.52
C LEU A 10 2.51 21.44 -4.56
N GLY A 11 2.58 20.66 -3.49
CA GLY A 11 1.48 20.48 -2.56
C GLY A 11 0.27 19.73 -3.13
N ILE A 12 0.43 19.01 -4.25
CA ILE A 12 -0.63 18.23 -4.91
C ILE A 12 -0.69 16.85 -4.26
N ARG A 13 -1.65 16.62 -3.36
CA ARG A 13 -1.74 15.40 -2.53
C ARG A 13 -3.18 14.87 -2.45
N PRO A 14 -3.79 14.43 -3.54
CA PRO A 14 -5.18 13.98 -3.54
C PRO A 14 -5.41 12.73 -2.67
N TRP A 15 -4.40 11.87 -2.49
CA TRP A 15 -4.45 10.67 -1.66
C TRP A 15 -4.60 10.97 -0.16
N GLU A 16 -4.03 12.05 0.37
CA GLU A 16 -4.17 12.44 1.78
C GLU A 16 -5.63 12.73 2.15
N ARG A 17 -6.37 13.43 1.25
CA ARG A 17 -7.80 13.71 1.42
C ARG A 17 -8.64 12.45 1.40
N TYR A 18 -8.29 11.51 0.52
CA TYR A 18 -8.97 10.22 0.46
C TYR A 18 -8.79 9.44 1.75
N GLY A 19 -7.58 9.33 2.25
CA GLY A 19 -7.28 8.61 3.48
C GLY A 19 -8.07 9.13 4.68
N THR A 20 -8.21 10.44 4.81
CA THR A 20 -9.05 11.04 5.88
C THR A 20 -10.52 10.67 5.70
N ALA A 21 -11.06 10.76 4.48
CA ALA A 21 -12.46 10.45 4.21
C ALA A 21 -12.78 8.95 4.31
N ALA A 22 -11.80 8.08 4.03
CA ALA A 22 -11.91 6.63 4.02
C ALA A 22 -11.47 5.97 5.34
N ALA A 23 -10.99 6.72 6.31
CA ALA A 23 -10.34 6.21 7.52
C ALA A 23 -11.13 5.11 8.24
N VAL A 24 -12.46 5.29 8.41
CA VAL A 24 -13.32 4.29 9.06
C VAL A 24 -13.39 2.99 8.25
N GLY A 25 -13.48 3.09 6.93
CA GLY A 25 -13.51 1.92 6.05
C GLY A 25 -12.18 1.17 6.04
N ILE A 26 -11.07 1.91 6.01
CA ILE A 26 -9.71 1.35 6.06
C ILE A 26 -9.48 0.65 7.41
N ALA A 27 -9.86 1.30 8.51
CA ALA A 27 -9.77 0.70 9.84
C ALA A 27 -10.54 -0.62 9.92
N ALA A 28 -11.76 -0.69 9.38
CA ALA A 28 -12.57 -1.91 9.36
C ALA A 28 -11.93 -3.06 8.54
N LEU A 29 -11.19 -2.72 7.46
CA LEU A 29 -10.45 -3.72 6.67
C LEU A 29 -9.23 -4.23 7.45
N ILE A 30 -8.50 -3.36 8.13
CA ILE A 30 -7.40 -3.75 9.01
C ILE A 30 -7.91 -4.57 10.19
N ASP A 31 -9.05 -4.20 10.82
CA ASP A 31 -9.70 -4.99 11.86
C ASP A 31 -10.05 -6.41 11.39
N ARG A 32 -10.51 -6.55 10.12
CA ARG A 32 -10.77 -7.87 9.53
C ARG A 32 -9.50 -8.68 9.40
N GLU A 33 -8.42 -8.05 8.97
CA GLU A 33 -7.11 -8.69 8.83
C GLU A 33 -6.58 -9.18 10.19
N GLU A 34 -6.71 -8.36 11.23
CA GLU A 34 -6.23 -8.67 12.57
C GLU A 34 -7.03 -9.77 13.27
N ARG A 35 -8.36 -9.83 13.03
CA ARG A 35 -9.21 -10.90 13.61
C ARG A 35 -8.85 -12.30 13.16
N GLU A 36 -8.22 -12.45 12.01
CA GLU A 36 -7.77 -13.75 11.49
C GLU A 36 -6.40 -14.16 12.02
N ARG A 37 -5.79 -13.35 12.91
CA ARG A 37 -4.43 -13.55 13.40
C ARG A 37 -4.39 -13.74 14.92
N SER A 38 -3.39 -14.50 15.37
CA SER A 38 -3.01 -14.54 16.79
C SER A 38 -2.09 -13.37 17.13
N ARG A 39 -2.08 -12.98 18.40
CA ARG A 39 -1.11 -11.98 18.88
C ARG A 39 0.15 -12.65 19.43
N PRO A 40 1.35 -12.06 19.26
CA PRO A 40 1.60 -10.76 18.59
C PRO A 40 1.31 -10.82 17.08
N LEU A 41 0.88 -9.69 16.49
CA LEU A 41 0.45 -9.61 15.09
C LEU A 41 1.58 -9.83 14.08
N GLY A 42 2.83 -9.59 14.50
CA GLY A 42 4.00 -9.65 13.63
C GLY A 42 4.36 -8.29 13.03
N ARG A 43 5.02 -8.32 11.86
CA ARG A 43 5.54 -7.12 11.18
C ARG A 43 4.66 -6.69 10.03
N ALA A 44 4.47 -5.37 9.88
CA ALA A 44 3.72 -4.79 8.77
C ALA A 44 4.58 -3.82 7.96
N LEU A 45 4.48 -3.86 6.62
CA LEU A 45 5.12 -2.92 5.71
C LEU A 45 4.06 -2.06 5.02
N ASP A 46 4.16 -0.74 5.18
CA ASP A 46 3.34 0.28 4.52
C ASP A 46 4.09 0.74 3.25
N LEU A 47 3.62 0.29 2.08
CA LEU A 47 4.25 0.50 0.77
C LEU A 47 3.88 1.88 0.21
N GLY A 48 4.88 2.73 -0.04
CA GLY A 48 4.66 4.10 -0.44
C GLY A 48 4.00 4.91 0.68
N CYS A 49 4.52 4.78 1.90
CA CYS A 49 3.92 5.32 3.14
C CYS A 49 3.73 6.84 3.13
N GLY A 50 4.39 7.55 2.21
CA GLY A 50 4.33 9.00 2.14
C GLY A 50 4.73 9.64 3.46
N ARG A 51 3.90 10.55 3.95
CA ARG A 51 4.10 11.27 5.22
C ARG A 51 3.63 10.48 6.45
N GLY A 52 3.55 9.16 6.36
CA GLY A 52 3.18 8.30 7.48
C GLY A 52 1.69 8.39 7.83
N GLN A 53 0.80 8.26 6.83
CA GLN A 53 -0.64 8.36 7.10
C GLN A 53 -1.18 7.12 7.80
N TYR A 54 -0.65 5.93 7.49
CA TYR A 54 -1.14 4.65 8.00
C TYR A 54 -0.13 3.91 8.87
N THR A 55 1.16 4.12 8.65
CA THR A 55 2.22 3.47 9.42
C THR A 55 2.05 3.63 10.93
N PRO A 56 1.77 4.85 11.48
CA PRO A 56 1.53 5.02 12.92
C PRO A 56 0.28 4.29 13.42
N GLU A 57 -0.74 4.15 12.59
CA GLU A 57 -1.95 3.43 12.96
C GLU A 57 -1.68 1.93 13.08
N LEU A 58 -0.91 1.34 12.16
CA LEU A 58 -0.48 -0.05 12.23
C LEU A 58 0.31 -0.30 13.52
N GLU A 59 1.24 0.59 13.89
CA GLU A 59 2.02 0.46 15.13
C GLU A 59 1.13 0.49 16.37
N ARG A 60 0.20 1.48 16.47
CA ARG A 60 -0.74 1.56 17.60
C ARG A 60 -1.66 0.35 17.74
N ARG A 61 -1.91 -0.39 16.65
CA ARG A 61 -2.68 -1.62 16.63
C ARG A 61 -1.91 -2.85 17.10
N GLY A 62 -0.58 -2.71 17.26
CA GLY A 62 0.30 -3.76 17.77
C GLY A 62 1.07 -4.52 16.69
N TRP A 63 1.13 -3.97 15.46
CA TRP A 63 2.11 -4.40 14.47
C TRP A 63 3.46 -3.78 14.77
N GLN A 64 4.54 -4.44 14.40
CA GLN A 64 5.84 -3.77 14.26
C GLN A 64 5.86 -3.13 12.86
N ALA A 65 5.47 -1.85 12.79
CA ALA A 65 5.21 -1.18 11.53
C ALA A 65 6.45 -0.53 10.94
N VAL A 66 6.67 -0.74 9.65
CA VAL A 66 7.69 -0.07 8.85
C VAL A 66 7.03 0.63 7.69
N GLY A 67 7.29 1.93 7.51
CA GLY A 67 6.90 2.69 6.32
C GLY A 67 8.05 2.82 5.35
N ILE A 68 7.82 2.57 4.06
CA ILE A 68 8.82 2.75 3.00
C ILE A 68 8.31 3.71 1.93
N ASP A 69 9.14 4.67 1.53
CA ASP A 69 8.85 5.60 0.42
C ASP A 69 10.15 6.03 -0.26
N ASN A 70 10.11 6.34 -1.56
CA ASN A 70 11.29 6.70 -2.34
C ASN A 70 11.63 8.21 -2.29
N VAL A 71 10.88 9.01 -1.53
CA VAL A 71 11.10 10.45 -1.39
C VAL A 71 11.72 10.76 -0.01
N PRO A 72 13.05 11.00 0.11
CA PRO A 72 13.72 11.15 1.39
C PRO A 72 13.13 12.23 2.31
N SER A 73 12.73 13.38 1.74
CA SER A 73 12.15 14.47 2.54
C SER A 73 10.78 14.12 3.12
N VAL A 74 10.04 13.23 2.47
CA VAL A 74 8.72 12.78 2.92
C VAL A 74 8.86 11.75 4.02
N VAL A 75 9.82 10.84 3.88
CA VAL A 75 10.18 9.86 4.91
C VAL A 75 10.69 10.55 6.18
N ALA A 76 11.57 11.54 6.04
CA ALA A 76 12.04 12.33 7.17
C ALA A 76 10.89 13.04 7.90
N GLU A 77 9.97 13.68 7.14
CA GLU A 77 8.78 14.32 7.72
C GLU A 77 7.85 13.31 8.43
N ALA A 78 7.71 12.09 7.88
CA ALA A 78 6.93 11.04 8.51
C ALA A 78 7.55 10.62 9.86
N ALA A 79 8.86 10.39 9.88
CA ALA A 79 9.61 10.01 11.09
C ALA A 79 9.57 11.11 12.18
N ASP A 80 9.74 12.38 11.79
CA ASP A 80 9.72 13.53 12.72
C ASP A 80 8.34 13.74 13.38
N ARG A 81 7.27 13.34 12.69
CA ARG A 81 5.88 13.51 13.17
C ARG A 81 5.35 12.30 13.93
N ASP A 82 6.01 11.17 13.79
CA ASP A 82 5.54 9.95 14.42
C ASP A 82 5.76 9.96 15.93
N THR A 83 4.73 9.55 16.65
CA THR A 83 4.75 9.36 18.11
C THR A 83 4.36 7.94 18.52
N SER A 84 4.18 7.06 17.53
CA SER A 84 3.77 5.67 17.79
C SER A 84 4.93 4.74 18.06
N GLY A 85 6.12 5.07 17.53
CA GLY A 85 7.31 4.22 17.57
C GLY A 85 7.53 3.42 16.29
N ALA A 86 6.76 3.68 15.24
CA ALA A 86 6.97 3.05 13.93
C ALA A 86 8.31 3.43 13.31
N SER A 87 8.81 2.59 12.41
CA SER A 87 10.06 2.83 11.70
C SER A 87 9.79 3.32 10.27
N TYR A 88 10.72 4.14 9.73
CA TYR A 88 10.61 4.68 8.37
C TYR A 88 11.91 4.52 7.62
N VAL A 89 11.82 4.08 6.35
CA VAL A 89 12.97 3.77 5.51
C VAL A 89 12.81 4.43 4.14
N VAL A 90 13.87 5.05 3.65
CA VAL A 90 13.94 5.51 2.26
C VAL A 90 14.26 4.31 1.38
N GLY A 91 13.35 3.95 0.48
CA GLY A 91 13.54 2.82 -0.42
C GLY A 91 12.54 2.82 -1.56
N ASP A 92 12.83 2.04 -2.59
CA ASP A 92 12.00 1.91 -3.78
C ASP A 92 11.17 0.62 -3.68
N VAL A 93 9.86 0.73 -3.83
CA VAL A 93 8.95 -0.44 -3.81
C VAL A 93 9.23 -1.40 -4.98
N THR A 94 9.91 -0.93 -6.03
CA THR A 94 10.34 -1.76 -7.16
C THR A 94 11.67 -2.50 -6.90
N ASP A 95 12.31 -2.24 -5.76
CA ASP A 95 13.53 -2.92 -5.32
C ASP A 95 13.55 -3.09 -3.78
N LEU A 96 12.48 -3.68 -3.25
CA LEU A 96 12.30 -3.88 -1.81
C LEU A 96 13.43 -4.65 -1.12
N PRO A 97 14.04 -5.69 -1.74
CA PRO A 97 15.17 -6.38 -1.12
C PRO A 97 16.38 -5.49 -0.82
N ALA A 98 16.62 -4.45 -1.64
CA ALA A 98 17.73 -3.51 -1.42
C ALA A 98 17.56 -2.65 -0.17
N ALA A 99 16.35 -2.53 0.38
CA ALA A 99 16.09 -1.77 1.60
C ALA A 99 16.52 -2.50 2.88
N ASP A 100 16.83 -3.80 2.81
CA ASP A 100 17.29 -4.65 3.93
C ASP A 100 16.40 -4.53 5.20
N VAL A 101 15.08 -4.50 5.01
CA VAL A 101 14.12 -4.28 6.09
C VAL A 101 13.60 -5.57 6.74
N GLY A 102 14.10 -6.73 6.31
CA GLY A 102 13.65 -8.06 6.79
C GLY A 102 12.32 -8.49 6.20
N THR A 103 11.63 -9.42 6.86
CA THR A 103 10.39 -10.03 6.36
C THR A 103 9.16 -9.57 7.12
N PHE A 104 7.97 -9.73 6.51
CA PHE A 104 6.72 -9.17 7.00
C PHE A 104 5.56 -10.19 6.90
N ASP A 105 4.59 -10.00 7.79
CA ASP A 105 3.37 -10.79 7.86
C ASP A 105 2.19 -10.08 7.19
N PHE A 106 2.28 -8.75 7.08
CA PHE A 106 1.25 -7.91 6.46
C PHE A 106 1.87 -6.82 5.60
N PHE A 107 1.27 -6.57 4.45
CA PHE A 107 1.61 -5.48 3.54
C PHE A 107 0.38 -4.61 3.32
N LEU A 108 0.56 -3.30 3.41
CA LEU A 108 -0.47 -2.32 3.10
C LEU A 108 -0.02 -1.47 1.92
N ASP A 109 -0.83 -1.42 0.86
CA ASP A 109 -0.64 -0.52 -0.27
C ASP A 109 -1.88 0.36 -0.47
N ILE A 110 -1.76 1.65 -0.29
CA ILE A 110 -2.86 2.58 -0.54
C ILE A 110 -2.50 3.51 -1.70
N GLY A 111 -2.61 2.96 -2.91
CA GLY A 111 -2.45 3.69 -4.16
C GLY A 111 -1.01 3.82 -4.66
N CYS A 112 -0.05 3.07 -4.13
CA CYS A 112 1.31 2.99 -4.66
C CYS A 112 1.34 2.20 -5.97
N PHE A 113 0.90 0.95 -5.96
CA PHE A 113 0.88 0.02 -7.08
C PHE A 113 0.24 0.59 -8.35
N GLN A 114 -0.85 1.32 -8.23
CA GLN A 114 -1.52 1.94 -9.39
C GLN A 114 -0.72 3.04 -10.07
N GLY A 115 0.26 3.62 -9.40
CA GLY A 115 1.16 4.65 -9.94
C GLY A 115 2.32 4.09 -10.76
N LEU A 116 2.45 2.77 -10.80
CA LEU A 116 3.55 2.03 -11.42
C LEU A 116 3.16 1.54 -12.82
N ASP A 117 4.12 1.48 -13.71
CA ASP A 117 3.96 0.78 -15.00
C ASP A 117 3.99 -0.75 -14.81
N ALA A 118 3.69 -1.51 -15.88
CA ALA A 118 3.58 -2.96 -15.77
C ALA A 118 4.88 -3.67 -15.35
N GLY A 119 6.05 -3.15 -15.73
CA GLY A 119 7.35 -3.68 -15.30
C GLY A 119 7.60 -3.40 -13.83
N GLN A 120 7.30 -2.19 -13.38
CA GLN A 120 7.40 -1.77 -12.00
C GLN A 120 6.41 -2.53 -11.09
N GLN A 121 5.18 -2.77 -11.55
CA GLN A 121 4.19 -3.60 -10.84
C GLN A 121 4.69 -5.03 -10.64
N ALA A 122 5.31 -5.62 -11.67
CA ALA A 122 5.92 -6.94 -11.54
C ALA A 122 7.11 -6.95 -10.56
N ALA A 123 7.91 -5.89 -10.55
CA ALA A 123 9.04 -5.74 -9.63
C ALA A 123 8.58 -5.56 -8.18
N GLU A 124 7.56 -4.72 -7.92
CA GLU A 124 6.94 -4.60 -6.60
C GLU A 124 6.38 -5.95 -6.12
N GLY A 125 5.62 -6.66 -6.98
CA GLY A 125 5.07 -7.98 -6.65
C GLY A 125 6.15 -9.01 -6.31
N ALA A 126 7.28 -9.02 -7.05
CA ALA A 126 8.43 -9.86 -6.75
C ALA A 126 9.09 -9.47 -5.40
N GLY A 127 9.27 -8.18 -5.15
CA GLY A 127 9.85 -7.66 -3.91
C GLY A 127 8.97 -7.97 -2.69
N VAL A 128 7.67 -7.71 -2.76
CA VAL A 128 6.70 -8.08 -1.72
C VAL A 128 6.74 -9.59 -1.45
N THR A 129 6.81 -10.40 -2.53
CA THR A 129 6.90 -11.86 -2.40
C THR A 129 8.18 -12.30 -1.71
N ALA A 130 9.32 -11.66 -2.02
CA ALA A 130 10.62 -11.99 -1.40
C ALA A 130 10.66 -11.65 0.10
N LEU A 131 9.95 -10.60 0.52
CA LEU A 131 9.89 -10.18 1.92
C LEU A 131 8.69 -10.78 2.68
N ALA A 132 7.85 -11.60 2.05
CA ALA A 132 6.65 -12.15 2.67
C ALA A 132 6.96 -13.41 3.48
N ASN A 133 6.57 -13.42 4.75
CA ASN A 133 6.50 -14.62 5.57
C ASN A 133 5.45 -15.61 5.00
N PRO A 134 5.56 -16.91 5.26
CA PRO A 134 4.52 -17.87 4.90
C PRO A 134 3.14 -17.44 5.45
N GLY A 135 2.13 -17.37 4.59
CA GLY A 135 0.79 -16.95 4.98
C GLY A 135 0.62 -15.43 5.18
N ALA A 136 1.62 -14.64 4.83
CA ALA A 136 1.51 -13.18 4.82
C ALA A 136 0.35 -12.71 3.93
N THR A 137 -0.22 -11.55 4.25
CA THR A 137 -1.30 -10.95 3.48
C THR A 137 -0.92 -9.58 2.94
N LEU A 138 -1.51 -9.22 1.81
CA LEU A 138 -1.45 -7.88 1.22
C LEU A 138 -2.85 -7.32 1.12
N LEU A 139 -3.07 -6.15 1.66
CA LEU A 139 -4.25 -5.33 1.46
C LEU A 139 -3.89 -4.14 0.57
N MET A 140 -4.44 -4.11 -0.64
CA MET A 140 -4.08 -3.11 -1.64
C MET A 140 -5.32 -2.35 -2.13
N LEU A 141 -5.25 -1.01 -2.11
CA LEU A 141 -6.22 -0.15 -2.77
C LEU A 141 -5.71 0.22 -4.16
N ALA A 142 -6.49 -0.12 -5.18
CA ALA A 142 -6.22 0.34 -6.54
C ALA A 142 -7.48 0.80 -7.25
N PHE A 143 -7.32 1.74 -8.19
CA PHE A 143 -8.43 2.26 -8.99
C PHE A 143 -8.60 1.43 -10.24
N GLY A 144 -9.84 1.02 -10.52
CA GLY A 144 -10.17 0.28 -11.73
C GLY A 144 -9.96 1.09 -13.01
N PRO A 145 -9.90 0.43 -14.19
CA PRO A 145 -9.73 1.10 -15.47
C PRO A 145 -10.91 2.05 -15.72
N THR A 146 -10.59 3.31 -16.05
CA THR A 146 -11.58 4.33 -16.41
C THR A 146 -11.66 4.51 -17.91
N ARG A 147 -12.81 5.01 -18.43
CA ARG A 147 -12.92 5.39 -19.86
C ARG A 147 -12.00 6.56 -20.24
N MET A 148 -11.49 7.31 -19.25
CA MET A 148 -10.51 8.38 -19.45
C MET A 148 -9.08 7.85 -19.31
N ARG A 149 -8.70 6.92 -20.20
CA ARG A 149 -7.37 6.27 -20.23
C ARG A 149 -6.16 7.21 -20.19
N SER A 150 -6.33 8.46 -20.57
CA SER A 150 -5.22 9.43 -20.64
C SER A 150 -4.81 10.05 -19.29
N LEU A 151 -5.60 9.87 -18.22
CA LEU A 151 -5.33 10.49 -16.92
C LEU A 151 -5.10 9.48 -15.78
N LEU A 152 -5.67 8.27 -15.89
CA LEU A 152 -5.53 7.21 -14.88
C LEU A 152 -5.52 5.86 -15.61
N GLU A 153 -4.36 5.28 -15.79
CA GLU A 153 -4.24 3.86 -16.12
C GLU A 153 -4.76 3.08 -14.92
N GLY A 154 -5.96 2.51 -15.04
CA GLY A 154 -6.55 1.74 -13.96
C GLY A 154 -5.91 0.36 -13.86
N VAL A 155 -5.79 -0.14 -12.65
CA VAL A 155 -5.34 -1.50 -12.36
C VAL A 155 -6.48 -2.48 -12.65
N SER A 156 -6.23 -3.47 -13.49
CA SER A 156 -7.14 -4.58 -13.71
C SER A 156 -6.80 -5.75 -12.79
N MET A 157 -7.79 -6.60 -12.48
CA MET A 157 -7.56 -7.83 -11.72
C MET A 157 -6.44 -8.69 -12.35
N LYS A 158 -6.41 -8.79 -13.70
CA LYS A 158 -5.33 -9.50 -14.41
C LYS A 158 -3.94 -8.88 -14.20
N ALA A 159 -3.84 -7.57 -13.94
CA ALA A 159 -2.56 -6.93 -13.62
C ALA A 159 -2.11 -7.32 -12.21
N VAL A 160 -3.03 -7.37 -11.25
CA VAL A 160 -2.76 -7.84 -9.89
C VAL A 160 -2.30 -9.31 -9.91
N GLU A 161 -3.06 -10.21 -10.55
CA GLU A 161 -2.72 -11.63 -10.66
C GLU A 161 -1.34 -11.85 -11.31
N ARG A 162 -1.00 -11.06 -12.33
CA ARG A 162 0.33 -11.14 -12.97
C ARG A 162 1.47 -10.68 -12.08
N ALA A 163 1.24 -9.64 -11.28
CA ALA A 163 2.26 -9.11 -10.38
C ALA A 163 2.47 -10.04 -9.17
N PHE A 164 1.43 -10.76 -8.75
CA PHE A 164 1.43 -11.60 -7.56
C PHE A 164 1.12 -13.09 -7.86
N PRO A 165 1.90 -13.78 -8.74
CA PRO A 165 1.55 -15.13 -9.22
C PRO A 165 1.64 -16.22 -8.12
N LEU A 166 2.27 -15.91 -6.99
CA LEU A 166 2.42 -16.81 -5.84
C LEU A 166 1.50 -16.41 -4.67
N TRP A 167 0.41 -15.68 -4.97
CA TRP A 167 -0.54 -15.21 -3.99
C TRP A 167 -1.96 -15.58 -4.41
N ASP A 168 -2.75 -16.04 -3.46
CA ASP A 168 -4.18 -16.30 -3.65
C ASP A 168 -4.96 -15.00 -3.47
N LEU A 169 -5.82 -14.67 -4.43
CA LEU A 169 -6.76 -13.56 -4.30
C LEU A 169 -7.91 -13.96 -3.39
N VAL A 170 -7.90 -13.46 -2.16
CA VAL A 170 -8.88 -13.82 -1.10
C VAL A 170 -10.19 -13.06 -1.28
N SER A 171 -10.13 -11.76 -1.57
CA SER A 171 -11.33 -10.95 -1.85
C SER A 171 -11.01 -9.73 -2.69
N VAL A 172 -12.06 -9.25 -3.38
CA VAL A 172 -12.09 -7.94 -4.05
C VAL A 172 -13.33 -7.20 -3.57
N ASP A 173 -13.13 -6.14 -2.81
CA ASP A 173 -14.20 -5.37 -2.19
C ASP A 173 -14.26 -3.96 -2.81
N PRO A 174 -15.46 -3.40 -3.10
CA PRO A 174 -15.55 -2.04 -3.58
C PRO A 174 -15.08 -1.05 -2.51
N ALA A 175 -14.27 -0.07 -2.90
CA ALA A 175 -13.85 1.00 -2.02
C ALA A 175 -14.78 2.22 -2.19
N GLN A 176 -14.93 2.99 -1.11
CA GLN A 176 -15.75 4.20 -1.17
C GLN A 176 -15.09 5.27 -2.05
N THR A 177 -15.93 6.10 -2.69
CA THR A 177 -15.48 7.22 -3.51
C THR A 177 -15.64 8.58 -2.83
N ARG A 178 -16.22 8.60 -1.63
CA ARG A 178 -16.38 9.83 -0.83
C ARG A 178 -14.99 10.38 -0.49
N GLY A 179 -14.80 11.67 -0.68
CA GLY A 179 -13.49 12.33 -0.48
C GLY A 179 -12.60 12.36 -1.71
N LEU A 180 -12.89 11.57 -2.75
CA LEU A 180 -12.24 11.69 -4.05
C LEU A 180 -12.84 12.86 -4.83
N GLY A 181 -12.00 13.80 -5.26
CA GLY A 181 -12.41 14.85 -6.20
C GLY A 181 -12.63 14.32 -7.62
N TRP A 182 -13.23 15.15 -8.48
CA TRP A 182 -13.31 14.85 -9.92
C TRP A 182 -11.88 14.86 -10.53
N PRO A 183 -11.52 13.92 -11.44
CA PRO A 183 -12.31 12.83 -12.00
C PRO A 183 -12.24 11.51 -11.20
N MET A 184 -11.47 11.45 -10.10
CA MET A 184 -11.19 10.21 -9.37
C MET A 184 -12.44 9.60 -8.70
N ASN A 185 -13.45 10.42 -8.38
CA ASN A 185 -14.73 9.96 -7.83
C ASN A 185 -15.57 9.12 -8.82
N ARG A 186 -15.19 9.11 -10.10
CA ARG A 186 -15.78 8.26 -11.15
C ARG A 186 -14.95 7.01 -11.45
N SER A 187 -13.75 6.90 -10.88
CA SER A 187 -13.01 5.65 -10.88
C SER A 187 -13.76 4.65 -9.99
N ARG A 188 -13.55 3.37 -10.24
CA ARG A 188 -14.10 2.30 -9.40
C ARG A 188 -12.99 1.77 -8.51
N PRO A 189 -12.67 2.43 -7.39
CA PRO A 189 -11.63 1.96 -6.50
C PRO A 189 -12.05 0.62 -5.90
N GLN A 190 -11.11 -0.29 -5.78
CA GLN A 190 -11.30 -1.61 -5.21
C GLN A 190 -10.18 -1.92 -4.23
N TRP A 191 -10.55 -2.62 -3.18
CA TRP A 191 -9.65 -3.25 -2.27
C TRP A 191 -9.39 -4.67 -2.71
N TYR A 192 -8.13 -5.01 -2.93
CA TYR A 192 -7.67 -6.36 -3.20
C TYR A 192 -7.05 -6.91 -1.93
N ARG A 193 -7.49 -8.08 -1.49
CA ARG A 193 -6.86 -8.81 -0.41
C ARG A 193 -6.24 -10.08 -0.97
N LEU A 194 -4.93 -10.20 -0.81
CA LEU A 194 -4.18 -11.35 -1.27
C LEU A 194 -3.52 -12.05 -0.07
N ARG A 195 -3.30 -13.36 -0.20
CA ARG A 195 -2.57 -14.17 0.79
C ARG A 195 -1.44 -14.92 0.11
N ARG A 196 -0.25 -14.88 0.69
CA ARG A 196 0.91 -15.61 0.21
C ARG A 196 0.62 -17.10 0.25
N THR A 197 0.67 -17.77 -0.89
CA THR A 197 0.54 -19.22 -0.97
C THR A 197 1.73 -19.86 -0.24
N PRO A 198 1.51 -20.84 0.67
CA PRO A 198 2.60 -21.57 1.27
C PRO A 198 3.49 -22.21 0.20
N PRO A 199 4.81 -22.27 0.40
CA PRO A 199 5.66 -23.10 -0.47
C PRO A 199 5.17 -24.55 -0.43
N ALA A 200 5.14 -25.18 -1.61
CA ALA A 200 4.77 -26.59 -1.74
C ALA A 200 5.75 -27.52 -1.01
#